data_e5047d98e574f709cd7ae382b6c2e6e4
#
_entry.id   e5047d98e574f709cd7ae382b6c2e6e4
#
_cell.length_a   1.000
_cell.length_b   1.000
_cell.length_c   1.000
_cell.angle_alpha   90.00
_cell.angle_beta   90.00
_cell.angle_gamma   90.00
#
_symmetry.space_group_name_H-M   'P 1'
#
loop_
_entity.id
_entity.type
_entity.pdbx_description
1 polymer ?
#
loop_
_entity_poly.entity_id
_entity_poly.type
_entity_poly.pdbx_seq_one_letter_code
_entity_poly.pdbx_strand_id
1 'polypeptide(L)'
;QMCIRDSGIHHLYEDKQDYLIEILMECKKEGHPDMVYKFSSTSKISFPGSGIAAIAASDANLADIRKQMRIQTIGHDKLNQLRHARYFGNIHGMVQHMKKHADILRPKFDIVLKTLDKELSGLGIGSWLAPRGGYFISFDSMDGCAKAIVAKAKEAGLIMTGAGATFPYGKDPKDSNIRIAPSYPTVEELKVATKIFVLSVKLVSIDKLLQSK
;
A
#
# COMPACT_ATOMS: atom_id res chain seq x y z
N GLN A 1 -11.39 15.99 -3.64
CA GLN A 1 -10.87 14.86 -2.89
C GLN A 1 -10.16 13.91 -3.87
N MET A 2 -8.89 13.67 -3.66
CA MET A 2 -8.07 12.86 -4.56
C MET A 2 -8.09 11.40 -4.07
N CYS A 3 -8.61 10.49 -4.87
CA CYS A 3 -8.57 9.07 -4.58
C CYS A 3 -7.46 8.43 -5.43
N ILE A 4 -6.34 8.08 -4.81
CA ILE A 4 -5.28 7.31 -5.47
C ILE A 4 -5.58 5.84 -5.21
N ARG A 5 -5.87 5.10 -6.28
CA ARG A 5 -6.02 3.66 -6.22
C ARG A 5 -4.76 3.00 -6.75
N ASP A 6 -3.89 2.63 -5.84
CA ASP A 6 -2.70 1.83 -6.16
C ASP A 6 -3.07 0.35 -6.02
N SER A 7 -3.65 -0.21 -7.07
CA SER A 7 -4.20 -1.56 -7.07
C SER A 7 -3.29 -2.56 -7.79
N GLY A 8 -2.00 -2.52 -7.48
CA GLY A 8 -1.01 -3.33 -8.18
C GLY A 8 -1.19 -4.84 -8.06
N ILE A 9 -1.80 -5.31 -6.99
CA ILE A 9 -2.08 -6.74 -6.78
C ILE A 9 -3.43 -6.87 -6.11
N HIS A 10 -4.46 -7.12 -6.91
CA HIS A 10 -5.81 -7.31 -6.40
C HIS A 10 -6.00 -8.65 -5.67
N HIS A 11 -5.11 -9.62 -5.87
CA HIS A 11 -5.37 -11.00 -5.51
C HIS A 11 -4.14 -11.65 -4.91
N LEU A 12 -3.78 -11.28 -3.67
CA LEU A 12 -2.81 -12.10 -2.93
C LEU A 12 -3.39 -13.50 -2.65
N TYR A 13 -4.70 -13.56 -2.37
CA TYR A 13 -5.43 -14.79 -2.09
C TYR A 13 -6.65 -14.89 -3.02
N GLU A 14 -6.79 -15.98 -3.77
CA GLU A 14 -7.74 -16.10 -4.89
C GLU A 14 -9.21 -16.13 -4.50
N ASP A 15 -9.53 -16.55 -3.29
CA ASP A 15 -10.88 -16.92 -2.86
C ASP A 15 -11.67 -15.79 -2.21
N LYS A 16 -11.04 -14.67 -1.86
CA LYS A 16 -11.73 -13.54 -1.22
C LYS A 16 -11.12 -12.21 -1.64
N GLN A 17 -11.84 -11.47 -2.47
CA GLN A 17 -11.43 -10.13 -2.90
C GLN A 17 -12.21 -9.05 -2.21
N ASP A 18 -11.53 -7.96 -1.87
CA ASP A 18 -12.19 -6.76 -1.41
C ASP A 18 -12.78 -6.00 -2.59
N TYR A 19 -14.04 -5.64 -2.49
CA TYR A 19 -14.74 -4.87 -3.50
C TYR A 19 -14.64 -3.38 -3.15
N LEU A 20 -14.07 -2.60 -4.05
CA LEU A 20 -14.03 -1.15 -3.90
C LEU A 20 -15.14 -0.52 -4.71
N ILE A 21 -15.94 0.31 -4.05
CA ILE A 21 -17.03 1.06 -4.68
C ILE A 21 -16.46 1.96 -5.79
N GLU A 22 -17.15 2.02 -6.93
CA GLU A 22 -16.79 2.91 -8.03
C GLU A 22 -17.22 4.35 -7.71
N ILE A 23 -16.31 5.10 -7.10
CA ILE A 23 -16.59 6.41 -6.52
C ILE A 23 -17.11 7.45 -7.53
N LEU A 24 -16.70 7.38 -8.80
CA LEU A 24 -17.20 8.31 -9.83
C LEU A 24 -18.69 8.06 -10.11
N MET A 25 -19.12 6.80 -10.11
CA MET A 25 -20.52 6.45 -10.30
C MET A 25 -21.37 6.88 -9.10
N GLU A 26 -20.85 6.70 -7.89
CA GLU A 26 -21.56 7.13 -6.68
C GLU A 26 -21.70 8.66 -6.64
N CYS A 27 -20.64 9.41 -6.91
CA CYS A 27 -20.72 10.88 -7.01
C CYS A 27 -21.73 11.32 -8.07
N LYS A 28 -21.81 10.63 -9.20
CA LYS A 28 -22.81 10.92 -10.24
C LYS A 28 -24.21 10.66 -9.77
N LYS A 29 -24.47 9.56 -9.06
CA LYS A 29 -25.80 9.23 -8.47
C LYS A 29 -26.26 10.28 -7.47
N GLU A 30 -25.33 10.77 -6.63
CA GLU A 30 -25.60 11.82 -5.64
C GLU A 30 -25.68 13.24 -6.22
N GLY A 31 -25.60 13.40 -7.55
CA GLY A 31 -25.72 14.70 -8.21
C GLY A 31 -24.45 15.56 -8.17
N HIS A 32 -23.32 15.01 -7.74
CA HIS A 32 -22.04 15.70 -7.59
C HIS A 32 -20.91 15.11 -8.45
N PRO A 33 -21.06 14.98 -9.79
CA PRO A 33 -20.11 14.26 -10.64
C PRO A 33 -18.71 14.90 -10.67
N ASP A 34 -18.61 16.19 -10.37
CA ASP A 34 -17.37 16.97 -10.49
C ASP A 34 -16.50 16.95 -9.21
N MET A 35 -16.94 16.25 -8.15
CA MET A 35 -16.22 16.26 -6.87
C MET A 35 -14.95 15.43 -6.85
N VAL A 36 -14.80 14.46 -7.76
CA VAL A 36 -13.76 13.43 -7.65
C VAL A 36 -12.91 13.33 -8.91
N TYR A 37 -11.60 13.26 -8.68
CA TYR A 37 -10.60 12.81 -9.66
C TYR A 37 -10.06 11.46 -9.23
N LYS A 38 -10.08 10.49 -10.14
CA LYS A 38 -9.58 9.13 -9.91
C LYS A 38 -8.32 8.90 -10.73
N PHE A 39 -7.24 8.57 -10.04
CA PHE A 39 -5.95 8.29 -10.66
C PHE A 39 -5.65 6.80 -10.61
N SER A 40 -5.00 6.29 -11.63
CA SER A 40 -4.49 4.93 -11.68
C SER A 40 -3.09 4.92 -12.28
N SER A 41 -2.28 3.94 -11.89
CA SER A 41 -0.92 3.77 -12.40
C SER A 41 -0.58 2.29 -12.52
N THR A 42 0.18 1.94 -13.55
CA THR A 42 0.73 0.58 -13.71
C THR A 42 2.07 0.40 -13.04
N SER A 43 2.58 1.40 -12.29
CA SER A 43 3.90 1.35 -11.64
C SER A 43 4.09 0.17 -10.70
N LYS A 44 3.01 -0.32 -10.09
CA LYS A 44 2.99 -1.50 -9.21
C LYS A 44 2.48 -2.76 -9.92
N ILE A 45 2.06 -2.65 -11.18
CA ILE A 45 1.49 -3.75 -11.95
C ILE A 45 2.49 -4.25 -13.00
N SER A 46 3.18 -3.34 -13.70
CA SER A 46 4.08 -3.65 -14.81
C SER A 46 5.56 -3.47 -14.42
N PHE A 47 6.21 -2.46 -14.98
CA PHE A 47 7.65 -2.26 -14.81
C PHE A 47 7.93 -1.03 -13.95
N PRO A 48 8.70 -1.15 -12.87
CA PRO A 48 9.18 0.01 -12.11
C PRO A 48 9.92 1.00 -13.03
N GLY A 49 9.57 2.29 -12.92
CA GLY A 49 10.16 3.36 -13.74
C GLY A 49 9.63 3.46 -15.18
N SER A 50 8.85 2.50 -15.64
CA SER A 50 8.25 2.49 -16.99
C SER A 50 6.72 2.37 -16.95
N GLY A 51 6.09 2.74 -15.85
CA GLY A 51 4.64 2.71 -15.70
C GLY A 51 3.94 3.73 -16.60
N ILE A 52 2.68 3.46 -16.89
CA ILE A 52 1.74 4.43 -17.46
C ILE A 52 0.73 4.82 -16.38
N ALA A 53 0.19 6.02 -16.48
CA ALA A 53 -0.84 6.50 -15.58
C ALA A 53 -2.09 6.90 -16.35
N ALA A 54 -3.23 6.85 -15.68
CA ALA A 54 -4.51 7.29 -16.23
C ALA A 54 -5.25 8.13 -15.20
N ILE A 55 -6.03 9.08 -15.69
CA ILE A 55 -6.97 9.85 -14.89
C ILE A 55 -8.38 9.64 -15.42
N ALA A 56 -9.32 9.49 -14.52
CA ALA A 56 -10.74 9.47 -14.79
C ALA A 56 -11.45 10.52 -13.92
N ALA A 57 -12.37 11.26 -14.52
CA ALA A 57 -13.17 12.27 -13.86
C ALA A 57 -14.43 12.55 -14.71
N SER A 58 -15.27 13.50 -14.28
CA SER A 58 -16.37 13.99 -15.10
C SER A 58 -15.87 14.64 -16.40
N ASP A 59 -16.76 14.78 -17.38
CA ASP A 59 -16.42 15.41 -18.65
C ASP A 59 -15.97 16.88 -18.48
N ALA A 60 -16.57 17.62 -17.56
CA ALA A 60 -16.20 18.99 -17.24
C ALA A 60 -14.76 19.04 -16.68
N ASN A 61 -14.46 18.23 -15.69
CA ASN A 61 -13.12 18.12 -15.09
C ASN A 61 -12.07 17.66 -16.12
N LEU A 62 -12.39 16.68 -16.96
CA LEU A 62 -11.49 16.21 -18.01
C LEU A 62 -11.23 17.28 -19.08
N ALA A 63 -12.23 18.11 -19.41
CA ALA A 63 -12.06 19.22 -20.34
C ALA A 63 -11.06 20.26 -19.81
N ASP A 64 -11.14 20.58 -18.52
CA ASP A 64 -10.19 21.49 -17.86
C ASP A 64 -8.78 20.91 -17.79
N ILE A 65 -8.65 19.67 -17.33
CA ILE A 65 -7.35 18.99 -17.26
C ILE A 65 -6.67 18.92 -18.63
N ARG A 66 -7.42 18.61 -19.70
CA ARG A 66 -6.86 18.56 -21.06
C ARG A 66 -6.29 19.90 -21.51
N LYS A 67 -6.88 21.03 -21.10
CA LYS A 67 -6.30 22.37 -21.37
C LYS A 67 -4.93 22.52 -20.70
N GLN A 68 -4.82 22.12 -19.42
CA GLN A 68 -3.57 22.16 -18.68
C GLN A 68 -2.51 21.23 -19.27
N MET A 69 -2.89 20.00 -19.62
CA MET A 69 -1.98 19.01 -20.18
C MET A 69 -1.39 19.42 -21.52
N ARG A 70 -2.14 20.15 -22.36
CA ARG A 70 -1.64 20.67 -23.66
C ARG A 70 -0.48 21.65 -23.50
N ILE A 71 -0.39 22.34 -22.37
CA ILE A 71 0.71 23.26 -22.06
C ILE A 71 1.92 22.50 -21.55
N GLN A 72 1.71 21.40 -20.81
CA GLN A 72 2.80 20.61 -20.23
C GLN A 72 3.53 19.75 -21.26
N THR A 73 2.80 19.17 -22.22
CA THR A 73 3.39 18.26 -23.20
C THR A 73 2.56 18.20 -24.48
N ILE A 74 3.24 18.11 -25.61
CA ILE A 74 2.62 17.88 -26.91
C ILE A 74 2.05 16.45 -27.00
N GLY A 75 2.67 15.50 -26.32
CA GLY A 75 2.21 14.11 -26.26
C GLY A 75 2.94 13.31 -25.20
N HIS A 76 2.28 12.29 -24.72
CA HIS A 76 2.85 11.34 -23.77
C HIS A 76 3.67 10.27 -24.47
N ASP A 77 4.48 9.51 -23.73
CA ASP A 77 5.30 8.42 -24.25
C ASP A 77 4.44 7.31 -24.88
N LYS A 78 4.24 7.41 -26.19
CA LYS A 78 3.45 6.48 -26.98
C LYS A 78 4.12 5.11 -27.12
N LEU A 79 5.46 5.06 -27.09
CA LEU A 79 6.18 3.79 -27.17
C LEU A 79 5.96 2.97 -25.91
N ASN A 80 5.98 3.61 -24.75
CA ASN A 80 5.69 2.93 -23.51
C ASN A 80 4.22 2.48 -23.40
N GLN A 81 3.28 3.31 -23.87
CA GLN A 81 1.87 2.93 -23.96
C GLN A 81 1.69 1.71 -24.90
N LEU A 82 2.33 1.71 -26.09
CA LEU A 82 2.28 0.60 -27.02
C LEU A 82 2.91 -0.67 -26.44
N ARG A 83 4.01 -0.55 -25.68
CA ARG A 83 4.64 -1.67 -24.98
C ARG A 83 3.64 -2.32 -24.00
N HIS A 84 2.94 -1.54 -23.19
CA HIS A 84 1.92 -2.04 -22.28
C HIS A 84 0.75 -2.70 -23.02
N ALA A 85 0.25 -2.05 -24.06
CA ALA A 85 -0.84 -2.59 -24.87
C ALA A 85 -0.48 -3.94 -25.52
N ARG A 86 0.72 -4.06 -26.07
CA ARG A 86 1.21 -5.31 -26.68
C ARG A 86 1.49 -6.40 -25.64
N TYR A 87 2.07 -6.03 -24.49
CA TYR A 87 2.42 -7.00 -23.46
C TYR A 87 1.18 -7.61 -22.77
N PHE A 88 0.22 -6.79 -22.41
CA PHE A 88 -0.99 -7.26 -21.74
C PHE A 88 -2.07 -7.73 -22.72
N GLY A 89 -2.12 -7.18 -23.92
CA GLY A 89 -3.14 -7.44 -24.93
C GLY A 89 -4.52 -6.92 -24.52
N ASN A 90 -4.97 -7.27 -23.32
CA ASN A 90 -6.26 -6.85 -22.77
C ASN A 90 -6.24 -6.93 -21.24
N ILE A 91 -7.38 -6.65 -20.59
CA ILE A 91 -7.54 -6.69 -19.14
C ILE A 91 -7.29 -8.10 -18.55
N HIS A 92 -7.62 -9.15 -19.29
CA HIS A 92 -7.37 -10.51 -18.84
C HIS A 92 -5.86 -10.79 -18.74
N GLY A 93 -5.07 -10.37 -19.74
CA GLY A 93 -3.60 -10.48 -19.70
C GLY A 93 -2.99 -9.71 -18.52
N MET A 94 -3.54 -8.52 -18.19
CA MET A 94 -3.12 -7.76 -17.03
C MET A 94 -3.43 -8.52 -15.73
N VAL A 95 -4.62 -9.10 -15.58
CA VAL A 95 -5.01 -9.91 -14.41
C VAL A 95 -4.10 -11.12 -14.26
N GLN A 96 -3.79 -11.83 -15.35
CA GLN A 96 -2.86 -12.98 -15.32
C GLN A 96 -1.44 -12.56 -14.88
N HIS A 97 -0.98 -11.40 -15.32
CA HIS A 97 0.30 -10.86 -14.87
C HIS A 97 0.30 -10.53 -13.37
N MET A 98 -0.78 -9.93 -12.86
CA MET A 98 -0.95 -9.63 -11.44
C MET A 98 -0.97 -10.91 -10.57
N LYS A 99 -1.56 -12.01 -11.06
CA LYS A 99 -1.51 -13.31 -10.39
C LYS A 99 -0.09 -13.84 -10.22
N LYS A 100 0.77 -13.70 -11.24
CA LYS A 100 2.19 -14.07 -11.14
C LYS A 100 2.92 -13.27 -10.06
N HIS A 101 2.61 -11.98 -9.93
CA HIS A 101 3.15 -11.16 -8.83
C HIS A 101 2.62 -11.63 -7.47
N ALA A 102 1.35 -11.99 -7.38
CA ALA A 102 0.76 -12.52 -6.15
C ALA A 102 1.46 -13.81 -5.69
N ASP A 103 1.83 -14.70 -6.61
CA ASP A 103 2.56 -15.94 -6.29
C ASP A 103 3.94 -15.67 -5.68
N ILE A 104 4.60 -14.59 -6.11
CA ILE A 104 5.89 -14.14 -5.54
C ILE A 104 5.69 -13.48 -4.16
N LEU A 105 4.62 -12.72 -3.99
CA LEU A 105 4.41 -11.92 -2.77
C LEU A 105 3.72 -12.68 -1.65
N ARG A 106 2.83 -13.61 -1.96
CA ARG A 106 2.07 -14.39 -0.97
C ARG A 106 2.95 -15.03 0.11
N PRO A 107 4.02 -15.78 -0.22
CA PRO A 107 4.88 -16.34 0.80
C PRO A 107 5.54 -15.29 1.70
N LYS A 108 5.82 -14.10 1.17
CA LYS A 108 6.40 -13.00 1.93
C LYS A 108 5.41 -12.40 2.94
N PHE A 109 4.16 -12.20 2.50
CA PHE A 109 3.08 -11.74 3.40
C PHE A 109 2.77 -12.78 4.47
N ASP A 110 2.70 -14.05 4.09
CA ASP A 110 2.42 -15.15 5.02
C ASP A 110 3.44 -15.23 6.16
N ILE A 111 4.72 -15.04 5.87
CA ILE A 111 5.76 -15.04 6.91
C ILE A 111 5.53 -13.92 7.92
N VAL A 112 5.27 -12.71 7.44
CA VAL A 112 5.04 -11.57 8.34
C VAL A 112 3.79 -11.79 9.17
N LEU A 113 2.65 -12.09 8.54
CA LEU A 113 1.37 -12.28 9.24
C LEU A 113 1.42 -13.43 10.25
N LYS A 114 1.92 -14.59 9.85
CA LYS A 114 2.07 -15.75 10.76
C LYS A 114 2.99 -15.45 11.94
N THR A 115 4.03 -14.65 11.74
CA THR A 115 4.93 -14.26 12.83
C THR A 115 4.26 -13.27 13.77
N LEU A 116 3.53 -12.28 13.24
CA LEU A 116 2.75 -11.35 14.06
C LEU A 116 1.70 -12.10 14.87
N ASP A 117 0.94 -12.99 14.23
CA ASP A 117 -0.10 -13.80 14.88
C ASP A 117 0.50 -14.64 16.02
N LYS A 118 1.58 -15.33 15.74
CA LYS A 118 2.25 -16.21 16.72
C LYS A 118 2.80 -15.43 17.93
N GLU A 119 3.40 -14.28 17.68
CA GLU A 119 4.24 -13.59 18.66
C GLU A 119 3.53 -12.45 19.39
N LEU A 120 2.51 -11.84 18.79
CA LEU A 120 1.86 -10.65 19.33
C LEU A 120 0.36 -10.84 19.56
N SER A 121 -0.27 -11.87 19.01
CA SER A 121 -1.71 -12.11 19.21
C SER A 121 -2.01 -12.33 20.68
N GLY A 122 -3.09 -11.71 21.15
CA GLY A 122 -3.54 -11.81 22.54
C GLY A 122 -2.75 -11.00 23.57
N LEU A 123 -1.65 -10.33 23.19
CA LEU A 123 -0.86 -9.51 24.12
C LEU A 123 -1.42 -8.09 24.32
N GLY A 124 -2.34 -7.63 23.49
CA GLY A 124 -2.92 -6.28 23.57
C GLY A 124 -1.96 -5.12 23.26
N ILE A 125 -0.78 -5.42 22.69
CA ILE A 125 0.27 -4.43 22.39
C ILE A 125 0.35 -4.03 20.91
N GLY A 126 -0.52 -4.57 20.09
CA GLY A 126 -0.65 -4.20 18.68
C GLY A 126 -1.77 -4.95 17.98
N SER A 127 -2.19 -4.40 16.86
CA SER A 127 -3.18 -4.98 15.95
C SER A 127 -2.73 -4.81 14.52
N TRP A 128 -3.20 -5.64 13.61
CA TRP A 128 -2.85 -5.56 12.19
C TRP A 128 -3.99 -6.04 11.31
N LEU A 129 -4.01 -5.52 10.11
CA LEU A 129 -4.91 -5.99 9.06
C LEU A 129 -4.19 -7.03 8.20
N ALA A 130 -4.81 -8.16 7.98
CA ALA A 130 -4.37 -9.16 7.00
C ALA A 130 -4.91 -8.75 5.61
N PRO A 131 -4.10 -8.13 4.73
CA PRO A 131 -4.58 -7.63 3.47
C PRO A 131 -4.84 -8.79 2.49
N ARG A 132 -5.89 -8.67 1.69
CA ARG A 132 -6.19 -9.60 0.60
C ARG A 132 -5.55 -9.21 -0.72
N GLY A 133 -4.93 -8.05 -0.77
CA GLY A 133 -4.24 -7.51 -1.92
C GLY A 133 -3.33 -6.34 -1.56
N GLY A 134 -2.64 -5.80 -2.55
CA GLY A 134 -1.74 -4.67 -2.36
C GLY A 134 -0.32 -5.06 -1.91
N TYR A 135 0.42 -4.08 -1.38
CA TYR A 135 1.86 -4.20 -1.08
C TYR A 135 2.20 -4.00 0.39
N PHE A 136 1.22 -3.69 1.23
CA PHE A 136 1.47 -3.25 2.60
C PHE A 136 0.59 -3.97 3.61
N ILE A 137 1.14 -4.16 4.80
CA ILE A 137 0.40 -4.54 6.00
C ILE A 137 0.35 -3.31 6.88
N SER A 138 -0.84 -2.92 7.34
CA SER A 138 -1.02 -1.88 8.34
C SER A 138 -0.93 -2.51 9.72
N PHE A 139 -0.03 -1.99 10.55
CA PHE A 139 0.16 -2.40 11.93
C PHE A 139 -0.06 -1.20 12.84
N ASP A 140 -0.89 -1.35 13.86
CA ASP A 140 -1.13 -0.34 14.87
C ASP A 140 -0.59 -0.85 16.21
N SER A 141 0.40 -0.13 16.76
CA SER A 141 0.97 -0.35 18.07
C SER A 141 0.12 0.31 19.16
N MET A 142 0.54 0.20 20.40
CA MET A 142 0.03 1.08 21.46
C MET A 142 0.24 2.54 21.11
N ASP A 143 -0.70 3.42 21.47
CA ASP A 143 -0.63 4.86 21.21
C ASP A 143 0.70 5.44 21.74
N GLY A 144 1.37 6.27 20.95
CA GLY A 144 2.66 6.90 21.28
C GLY A 144 3.88 5.98 21.16
N CYS A 145 3.77 4.80 20.51
CA CYS A 145 4.86 3.84 20.43
C CYS A 145 5.46 3.69 19.04
N ALA A 146 4.79 4.11 17.97
CA ALA A 146 5.20 3.78 16.61
C ALA A 146 6.61 4.32 16.26
N LYS A 147 6.90 5.56 16.59
CA LYS A 147 8.22 6.16 16.34
C LYS A 147 9.32 5.45 17.11
N ALA A 148 9.08 5.15 18.39
CA ALA A 148 10.04 4.44 19.24
C ALA A 148 10.30 3.02 18.72
N ILE A 149 9.27 2.30 18.25
CA ILE A 149 9.40 0.98 17.64
C ILE A 149 10.27 1.03 16.39
N VAL A 150 9.99 1.98 15.48
CA VAL A 150 10.78 2.15 14.25
C VAL A 150 12.22 2.52 14.55
N ALA A 151 12.46 3.38 15.56
CA ALA A 151 13.81 3.73 16.02
C ALA A 151 14.55 2.52 16.59
N LYS A 152 13.89 1.74 17.46
CA LYS A 152 14.47 0.53 18.07
C LYS A 152 14.78 -0.54 17.00
N ALA A 153 13.91 -0.73 16.03
CA ALA A 153 14.14 -1.63 14.89
C ALA A 153 15.37 -1.17 14.07
N LYS A 154 15.53 0.15 13.86
CA LYS A 154 16.69 0.71 13.15
C LYS A 154 17.99 0.48 13.90
N GLU A 155 18.02 0.62 15.23
CA GLU A 155 19.19 0.29 16.07
C GLU A 155 19.63 -1.17 15.86
N ALA A 156 18.69 -2.08 15.67
CA ALA A 156 18.95 -3.49 15.37
C ALA A 156 19.21 -3.79 13.88
N GLY A 157 19.36 -2.74 13.04
CA GLY A 157 19.69 -2.88 11.62
C GLY A 157 18.46 -3.03 10.69
N LEU A 158 17.23 -2.96 11.20
CA LEU A 158 16.03 -3.04 10.37
C LEU A 158 15.55 -1.63 9.96
N ILE A 159 15.78 -1.28 8.69
CA ILE A 159 15.33 -0.02 8.12
C ILE A 159 13.89 -0.19 7.58
N MET A 160 12.97 0.60 8.12
CA MET A 160 11.54 0.59 7.75
C MET A 160 11.09 1.98 7.27
N THR A 161 9.90 2.03 6.67
CA THR A 161 9.23 3.32 6.44
C THR A 161 8.97 4.00 7.78
N GLY A 162 9.21 5.32 7.84
CA GLY A 162 9.00 6.09 9.07
C GLY A 162 7.55 6.00 9.57
N ALA A 163 7.37 6.02 10.90
CA ALA A 163 6.05 6.07 11.52
C ALA A 163 5.30 7.33 11.05
N GLY A 164 3.98 7.20 10.88
CA GLY A 164 3.12 8.28 10.39
C GLY A 164 3.11 8.48 8.88
N ALA A 165 3.87 7.71 8.09
CA ALA A 165 3.93 7.83 6.63
C ALA A 165 2.59 7.57 5.91
N THR A 166 1.62 6.99 6.60
CA THR A 166 0.25 6.73 6.11
C THR A 166 -0.69 7.91 6.32
N PHE A 167 -0.27 8.91 7.06
CA PHE A 167 -1.06 10.09 7.41
C PHE A 167 -0.64 11.33 6.62
N PRO A 168 -1.56 12.27 6.37
CA PRO A 168 -1.24 13.55 5.78
C PRO A 168 -0.14 14.27 6.58
N TYR A 169 0.82 14.86 5.86
CA TYR A 169 1.98 15.55 6.43
C TYR A 169 2.87 14.67 7.34
N GLY A 170 2.74 13.34 7.27
CA GLY A 170 3.51 12.42 8.11
C GLY A 170 3.15 12.48 9.60
N LYS A 171 1.99 13.02 9.94
CA LYS A 171 1.56 13.22 11.33
C LYS A 171 0.44 12.25 11.68
N ASP A 172 0.79 11.18 12.38
CA ASP A 172 -0.17 10.29 13.03
C ASP A 172 -0.52 10.89 14.41
N PRO A 173 -1.79 11.28 14.67
CA PRO A 173 -2.19 11.86 15.95
C PRO A 173 -1.97 10.93 17.15
N LYS A 174 -2.02 9.62 16.92
CA LYS A 174 -1.85 8.60 17.94
C LYS A 174 -0.43 8.08 18.05
N ASP A 175 0.42 8.36 17.07
CA ASP A 175 1.76 7.75 16.96
C ASP A 175 1.71 6.23 17.14
N SER A 176 0.80 5.57 16.43
CA SER A 176 0.52 4.13 16.56
C SER A 176 0.75 3.37 15.26
N ASN A 177 0.57 4.00 14.09
CA ASN A 177 0.55 3.31 12.82
C ASN A 177 1.93 3.13 12.19
N ILE A 178 2.22 1.89 11.81
CA ILE A 178 3.44 1.50 11.12
C ILE A 178 3.06 0.72 9.85
N ARG A 179 3.59 1.17 8.71
CA ARG A 179 3.43 0.48 7.43
C ARG A 179 4.54 -0.53 7.21
N ILE A 180 4.20 -1.81 7.10
CA ILE A 180 5.13 -2.89 6.79
C ILE A 180 5.05 -3.19 5.29
N ALA A 181 6.20 -3.22 4.61
CA ALA A 181 6.33 -3.48 3.18
C ALA A 181 7.17 -4.75 2.92
N PRO A 182 6.56 -5.95 2.85
CA PRO A 182 7.31 -7.20 2.74
C PRO A 182 7.81 -7.50 1.33
N SER A 183 7.55 -6.65 0.34
CA SER A 183 7.76 -6.98 -1.08
C SER A 183 9.23 -7.07 -1.50
N TYR A 184 10.12 -6.24 -0.96
CA TYR A 184 11.51 -6.12 -1.39
C TYR A 184 12.42 -7.24 -0.87
N PRO A 185 12.49 -7.55 0.45
CA PRO A 185 13.43 -8.53 0.96
C PRO A 185 13.13 -9.94 0.46
N THR A 186 14.15 -10.81 0.51
CA THR A 186 13.96 -12.24 0.33
C THR A 186 13.14 -12.85 1.46
N VAL A 187 12.65 -14.07 1.28
CA VAL A 187 11.93 -14.81 2.32
C VAL A 187 12.79 -14.99 3.58
N GLU A 188 14.09 -15.29 3.40
CA GLU A 188 15.01 -15.50 4.51
C GLU A 188 15.28 -14.21 5.28
N GLU A 189 15.51 -13.11 4.58
CA GLU A 189 15.65 -11.78 5.21
C GLU A 189 14.39 -11.38 5.97
N LEU A 190 13.19 -11.65 5.42
CA LEU A 190 11.93 -11.35 6.09
C LEU A 190 11.74 -12.10 7.40
N LYS A 191 12.19 -13.35 7.49
CA LYS A 191 12.16 -14.12 8.74
C LYS A 191 12.94 -13.42 9.85
N VAL A 192 14.11 -12.87 9.53
CA VAL A 192 14.95 -12.13 10.48
C VAL A 192 14.33 -10.75 10.77
N ALA A 193 13.98 -10.01 9.73
CA ALA A 193 13.40 -8.66 9.83
C ALA A 193 12.13 -8.66 10.68
N THR A 194 11.23 -9.63 10.49
CA THR A 194 9.99 -9.71 11.26
C THR A 194 10.24 -10.04 12.72
N LYS A 195 11.25 -10.88 13.04
CA LYS A 195 11.65 -11.14 14.42
C LYS A 195 12.18 -9.87 15.10
N ILE A 196 13.04 -9.11 14.42
CA ILE A 196 13.54 -7.82 14.94
C ILE A 196 12.38 -6.86 15.18
N PHE A 197 11.45 -6.76 14.25
CA PHE A 197 10.26 -5.93 14.40
C PHE A 197 9.44 -6.32 15.63
N VAL A 198 9.11 -7.60 15.78
CA VAL A 198 8.34 -8.12 16.92
C VAL A 198 9.04 -7.84 18.25
N LEU A 199 10.35 -8.06 18.33
CA LEU A 199 11.12 -7.75 19.53
C LEU A 199 11.10 -6.25 19.85
N SER A 200 11.21 -5.40 18.84
CA SER A 200 11.11 -3.94 19.00
C SER A 200 9.74 -3.53 19.54
N VAL A 201 8.66 -4.13 19.01
CA VAL A 201 7.29 -3.91 19.53
C VAL A 201 7.19 -4.31 20.98
N LYS A 202 7.65 -5.51 21.35
CA LYS A 202 7.59 -6.02 22.73
C LYS A 202 8.38 -5.12 23.69
N LEU A 203 9.61 -4.76 23.34
CA LEU A 203 10.47 -3.93 24.20
C LEU A 203 9.86 -2.55 24.46
N VAL A 204 9.48 -1.83 23.42
CA VAL A 204 8.87 -0.49 23.55
C VAL A 204 7.55 -0.54 24.30
N SER A 205 6.74 -1.58 24.09
CA SER A 205 5.47 -1.75 24.82
C SER A 205 5.70 -2.01 26.29
N ILE A 206 6.71 -2.81 26.67
CA ILE A 206 7.09 -3.05 28.07
C ILE A 206 7.56 -1.76 28.72
N ASP A 207 8.46 -1.01 28.07
CA ASP A 207 8.94 0.26 28.61
C ASP A 207 7.80 1.23 28.87
N LYS A 208 6.83 1.33 27.96
CA LYS A 208 5.65 2.16 28.14
C LYS A 208 4.77 1.71 29.30
N LEU A 209 4.51 0.41 29.42
CA LEU A 209 3.68 -0.13 30.50
C LEU A 209 4.32 0.04 31.88
N LEU A 210 5.66 0.02 31.96
CA LEU A 210 6.39 0.27 33.20
C LEU A 210 6.35 1.75 33.58
N GLN A 211 6.35 2.67 32.64
CA GLN A 211 6.25 4.11 32.87
C GLN A 211 4.83 4.58 33.27
N SER A 212 3.82 3.77 33.01
CA SER A 212 2.40 4.06 33.31
C SER A 212 1.96 3.54 34.70
N LYS A 213 2.84 2.90 35.44
CA LYS A 213 2.68 2.49 36.82
C LYS A 213 3.26 3.53 37.77
#